data_8308c21ad8ccf9eced981969988bf0c9
#
_entry.id   8308c21ad8ccf9eced981969988bf0c9
#
_cell.length_a   1.000
_cell.length_b   1.000
_cell.length_c   1.000
_cell.angle_alpha   90.00
_cell.angle_beta   90.00
_cell.angle_gamma   90.00
#
_symmetry.space_group_name_H-M   'P 1'
#
loop_
_entity.id
_entity.type
_entity.pdbx_description
1 polymer ?
#
loop_
_entity_poly.entity_id
_entity_poly.type
_entity_poly.pdbx_seq_one_letter_code
_entity_poly.pdbx_strand_id
1 'polypeptide(L)'
;MTTLLLVRHGVTDATGHRLGGRTQAELSDVGRAQARAAGERIAVLPVRAVYTSPLARAWQTAELVGAAVGREPIACDGLLEVDYGRWTDRSLKSVSRTKMWPVIQARPSLASFPDGETIRHAQVRAADAVEELVGRHRRGVVVAVSHADVIKALVAFYLSLPLDAFQRLHVTPASVTVLSLSPGGRPTLVRFNDDGPLRADDFRPPRRAARRKGMTSEGKR
;
A
#
# COMPACT_ATOMS: atom_id res chain seq x y z
N MET A 1 2.10 -23.76 -6.48
CA MET A 1 2.61 -22.60 -5.77
C MET A 1 2.42 -21.38 -6.68
N THR A 2 1.78 -20.33 -6.20
CA THR A 2 1.53 -19.08 -6.92
C THR A 2 2.48 -18.03 -6.39
N THR A 3 3.17 -17.33 -7.29
CA THR A 3 3.98 -16.16 -6.93
C THR A 3 3.10 -14.91 -7.10
N LEU A 4 2.77 -14.26 -5.99
CA LEU A 4 1.98 -13.03 -5.99
C LEU A 4 2.92 -11.83 -5.88
N LEU A 5 2.85 -10.93 -6.85
CA LEU A 5 3.53 -9.64 -6.83
C LEU A 5 2.51 -8.56 -6.43
N LEU A 6 2.62 -8.06 -5.22
CA LEU A 6 1.86 -6.91 -4.74
C LEU A 6 2.60 -5.64 -5.17
N VAL A 7 1.97 -4.80 -5.97
CA VAL A 7 2.54 -3.55 -6.48
C VAL A 7 1.76 -2.37 -5.88
N ARG A 8 2.43 -1.47 -5.18
CA ARG A 8 1.79 -0.22 -4.77
C ARG A 8 1.66 0.70 -5.99
N HIS A 9 0.53 1.39 -6.14
CA HIS A 9 0.38 2.41 -7.18
C HIS A 9 1.51 3.46 -7.13
N GLY A 10 1.85 4.07 -8.26
CA GLY A 10 2.80 5.18 -8.38
C GLY A 10 2.33 6.43 -7.62
N VAL A 11 3.19 7.44 -7.47
CA VAL A 11 2.83 8.69 -6.77
C VAL A 11 1.72 9.45 -7.50
N THR A 12 0.90 10.12 -6.70
CA THR A 12 -0.07 11.14 -7.11
C THR A 12 0.34 12.47 -6.49
N ASP A 13 -0.23 13.58 -6.92
CA ASP A 13 0.05 14.90 -6.31
C ASP A 13 -0.37 14.97 -4.82
N ALA A 14 -1.27 14.10 -4.40
CA ALA A 14 -1.71 13.98 -3.01
C ALA A 14 -0.78 13.10 -2.14
N THR A 15 0.12 12.32 -2.75
CA THR A 15 0.97 11.34 -2.04
C THR A 15 1.87 12.03 -1.02
N GLY A 16 1.81 11.59 0.25
CA GLY A 16 2.59 12.16 1.35
C GLY A 16 2.00 13.44 1.97
N HIS A 17 0.92 13.98 1.40
CA HIS A 17 0.28 15.21 1.89
C HIS A 17 -1.15 14.99 2.39
N ARG A 18 -1.89 14.08 1.78
CA ARG A 18 -3.29 13.80 2.08
C ARG A 18 -3.54 12.30 2.22
N LEU A 19 -4.59 11.94 2.94
CA LEU A 19 -5.12 10.57 2.97
C LEU A 19 -5.97 10.35 1.72
N GLY A 20 -5.41 9.66 0.73
CA GLY A 20 -6.10 9.42 -0.53
C GLY A 20 -7.39 8.62 -0.40
N GLY A 21 -7.38 7.59 0.45
CA GLY A 21 -8.55 6.72 0.62
C GLY A 21 -9.12 6.26 -0.73
N ARG A 22 -10.43 6.36 -0.88
CA ARG A 22 -11.14 5.95 -2.11
C ARG A 22 -11.36 7.09 -3.11
N THR A 23 -10.51 8.12 -3.11
CA THR A 23 -10.54 9.17 -4.14
C THR A 23 -10.10 8.63 -5.50
N GLN A 24 -10.58 9.29 -6.57
CA GLN A 24 -10.18 8.99 -7.96
C GLN A 24 -8.95 9.81 -8.40
N ALA A 25 -8.01 10.07 -7.47
CA ALA A 25 -6.77 10.75 -7.80
C ALA A 25 -5.96 9.94 -8.84
N GLU A 26 -5.47 10.62 -9.87
CA GLU A 26 -4.65 10.03 -10.91
C GLU A 26 -3.16 10.02 -10.57
N LEU A 27 -2.37 9.28 -11.33
CA LEU A 27 -0.91 9.31 -11.24
C LEU A 27 -0.38 10.67 -11.71
N SER A 28 0.61 11.21 -11.00
CA SER A 28 1.46 12.27 -11.53
C SER A 28 2.38 11.74 -12.65
N ASP A 29 3.07 12.63 -13.35
CA ASP A 29 4.05 12.20 -14.38
C ASP A 29 5.17 11.34 -13.76
N VAL A 30 5.61 11.68 -12.56
CA VAL A 30 6.57 10.88 -11.79
C VAL A 30 5.98 9.50 -11.47
N GLY A 31 4.71 9.43 -11.06
CA GLY A 31 4.02 8.18 -10.80
C GLY A 31 3.88 7.29 -12.03
N ARG A 32 3.61 7.88 -13.18
CA ARG A 32 3.58 7.16 -14.47
C ARG A 32 4.96 6.59 -14.83
N ALA A 33 6.03 7.37 -14.63
CA ALA A 33 7.41 6.90 -14.84
C ALA A 33 7.77 5.74 -13.89
N GLN A 34 7.40 5.86 -12.61
CA GLN A 34 7.58 4.79 -11.62
C GLN A 34 6.84 3.50 -12.01
N ALA A 35 5.59 3.61 -12.48
CA ALA A 35 4.79 2.48 -12.88
C ALA A 35 5.37 1.77 -14.13
N ARG A 36 5.90 2.52 -15.12
CA ARG A 36 6.60 1.94 -16.27
C ARG A 36 7.85 1.17 -15.82
N ALA A 37 8.69 1.77 -14.99
CA ALA A 37 9.89 1.13 -14.46
C ALA A 37 9.57 -0.16 -13.68
N ALA A 38 8.48 -0.17 -12.89
CA ALA A 38 8.00 -1.39 -12.24
C ALA A 38 7.57 -2.44 -13.26
N GLY A 39 6.83 -2.04 -14.30
CA GLY A 39 6.42 -2.92 -15.40
C GLY A 39 7.61 -3.57 -16.12
N GLU A 40 8.63 -2.80 -16.47
CA GLU A 40 9.87 -3.29 -17.10
C GLU A 40 10.59 -4.34 -16.23
N ARG A 41 10.65 -4.11 -14.92
CA ARG A 41 11.24 -5.08 -13.96
C ARG A 41 10.42 -6.36 -13.85
N ILE A 42 9.11 -6.29 -13.98
CA ILE A 42 8.19 -7.43 -13.90
C ILE A 42 8.15 -8.19 -15.23
N ALA A 43 8.41 -7.54 -16.37
CA ALA A 43 8.29 -8.11 -17.71
C ALA A 43 9.17 -9.34 -17.97
N VAL A 44 10.24 -9.53 -17.20
CA VAL A 44 11.10 -10.73 -17.27
C VAL A 44 10.44 -11.99 -16.71
N LEU A 45 9.27 -11.85 -16.07
CA LEU A 45 8.55 -12.95 -15.43
C LEU A 45 7.37 -13.43 -16.29
N PRO A 46 7.01 -14.73 -16.25
CA PRO A 46 5.88 -15.27 -16.99
C PRO A 46 4.54 -14.93 -16.33
N VAL A 47 4.17 -13.64 -16.33
CA VAL A 47 2.94 -13.14 -15.70
C VAL A 47 1.71 -13.73 -16.39
N ARG A 48 0.80 -14.29 -15.59
CA ARG A 48 -0.45 -14.90 -16.05
C ARG A 48 -1.63 -13.92 -16.05
N ALA A 49 -1.69 -13.05 -15.04
CA ALA A 49 -2.78 -12.07 -14.89
C ALA A 49 -2.28 -10.85 -14.11
N VAL A 50 -2.91 -9.69 -14.36
CA VAL A 50 -2.74 -8.44 -13.62
C VAL A 50 -4.10 -8.07 -13.05
N TYR A 51 -4.22 -8.08 -11.73
CA TYR A 51 -5.38 -7.60 -11.00
C TYR A 51 -5.11 -6.23 -10.41
N THR A 52 -6.14 -5.43 -10.21
CA THR A 52 -5.96 -4.07 -9.69
C THR A 52 -7.16 -3.58 -8.90
N SER A 53 -6.88 -2.76 -7.88
CA SER A 53 -7.89 -1.86 -7.32
C SER A 53 -8.50 -1.01 -8.43
N PRO A 54 -9.83 -0.78 -8.45
CA PRO A 54 -10.50 0.04 -9.46
C PRO A 54 -10.24 1.55 -9.32
N LEU A 55 -9.49 2.01 -8.30
CA LEU A 55 -9.15 3.43 -8.13
C LEU A 55 -8.16 3.89 -9.20
N ALA A 56 -8.40 5.09 -9.76
CA ALA A 56 -7.70 5.59 -10.95
C ALA A 56 -6.17 5.44 -10.89
N ARG A 57 -5.51 5.81 -9.78
CA ARG A 57 -4.07 5.68 -9.59
C ARG A 57 -3.55 4.23 -9.66
N ALA A 58 -4.32 3.28 -9.12
CA ALA A 58 -3.97 1.87 -9.17
C ALA A 58 -4.26 1.30 -10.55
N TRP A 59 -5.38 1.68 -11.15
CA TRP A 59 -5.76 1.28 -12.48
C TRP A 59 -4.70 1.72 -13.51
N GLN A 60 -4.33 3.01 -13.53
CA GLN A 60 -3.30 3.55 -14.41
C GLN A 60 -1.92 2.89 -14.19
N THR A 61 -1.59 2.53 -12.94
CA THR A 61 -0.38 1.75 -12.65
C THR A 61 -0.48 0.36 -13.28
N ALA A 62 -1.63 -0.29 -13.14
CA ALA A 62 -1.86 -1.63 -13.69
C ALA A 62 -1.87 -1.65 -15.23
N GLU A 63 -2.38 -0.61 -15.89
CA GLU A 63 -2.30 -0.47 -17.34
C GLU A 63 -0.85 -0.43 -17.82
N LEU A 64 0.01 0.37 -17.16
CA LEU A 64 1.42 0.48 -17.53
C LEU A 64 2.20 -0.82 -17.26
N VAL A 65 1.93 -1.49 -16.14
CA VAL A 65 2.49 -2.82 -15.84
C VAL A 65 1.94 -3.86 -16.82
N GLY A 66 0.64 -3.84 -17.08
CA GLY A 66 -0.05 -4.75 -17.97
C GLY A 66 0.50 -4.67 -19.41
N ALA A 67 0.70 -3.46 -19.92
CA ALA A 67 1.31 -3.23 -21.22
C ALA A 67 2.71 -3.86 -21.33
N ALA A 68 3.53 -3.76 -20.28
CA ALA A 68 4.88 -4.33 -20.26
C ALA A 68 4.88 -5.87 -20.25
N VAL A 69 3.85 -6.52 -19.67
CA VAL A 69 3.76 -7.99 -19.55
C VAL A 69 2.79 -8.63 -20.55
N GLY A 70 2.14 -7.84 -21.41
CA GLY A 70 1.15 -8.31 -22.38
C GLY A 70 -0.13 -8.85 -21.73
N ARG A 71 -0.65 -8.19 -20.70
CA ARG A 71 -1.87 -8.58 -19.96
C ARG A 71 -2.75 -7.37 -19.69
N GLU A 72 -4.05 -7.48 -19.98
CA GLU A 72 -5.04 -6.48 -19.60
C GLU A 72 -5.30 -6.53 -18.08
N PRO A 73 -5.46 -5.38 -17.40
CA PRO A 73 -5.82 -5.32 -16.00
C PRO A 73 -7.25 -5.81 -15.75
N ILE A 74 -7.44 -6.53 -14.64
CA ILE A 74 -8.72 -7.04 -14.18
C ILE A 74 -9.05 -6.36 -12.84
N ALA A 75 -10.21 -5.70 -12.77
CA ALA A 75 -10.67 -5.06 -11.54
C ALA A 75 -10.88 -6.08 -10.41
N CYS A 76 -10.48 -5.70 -9.20
CA CYS A 76 -10.66 -6.49 -7.99
C CYS A 76 -10.93 -5.55 -6.81
N ASP A 77 -12.19 -5.49 -6.37
CA ASP A 77 -12.63 -4.60 -5.28
C ASP A 77 -11.98 -4.95 -3.93
N GLY A 78 -11.58 -6.22 -3.76
CA GLY A 78 -10.80 -6.64 -2.61
C GLY A 78 -9.45 -5.94 -2.47
N LEU A 79 -8.92 -5.33 -3.54
CA LEU A 79 -7.67 -4.58 -3.54
C LEU A 79 -7.85 -3.06 -3.33
N LEU A 80 -9.09 -2.56 -3.14
CA LEU A 80 -9.38 -1.16 -2.82
C LEU A 80 -8.58 -0.68 -1.59
N GLU A 81 -8.21 0.61 -1.58
CA GLU A 81 -7.63 1.24 -0.39
C GLU A 81 -8.60 1.21 0.79
N VAL A 82 -8.06 1.33 1.97
CA VAL A 82 -8.83 1.52 3.20
C VAL A 82 -9.82 2.67 3.01
N ASP A 83 -11.08 2.41 3.33
CA ASP A 83 -12.08 3.47 3.37
C ASP A 83 -11.87 4.32 4.62
N TYR A 84 -11.27 5.47 4.44
CA TYR A 84 -11.04 6.41 5.55
C TYR A 84 -12.29 7.23 5.89
N GLY A 85 -13.44 6.99 5.25
CA GLY A 85 -14.69 7.69 5.49
C GLY A 85 -14.49 9.21 5.48
N ARG A 86 -14.90 9.91 6.54
CA ARG A 86 -14.75 11.37 6.67
C ARG A 86 -13.31 11.88 6.71
N TRP A 87 -12.32 10.99 6.77
CA TRP A 87 -10.91 11.39 6.69
C TRP A 87 -10.36 11.34 5.27
N THR A 88 -11.10 10.79 4.33
CA THR A 88 -10.72 10.76 2.92
C THR A 88 -10.43 12.19 2.44
N ASP A 89 -9.32 12.35 1.72
CA ASP A 89 -8.78 13.60 1.19
C ASP A 89 -8.41 14.67 2.24
N ARG A 90 -8.41 14.36 3.52
CA ARG A 90 -7.89 15.28 4.54
C ARG A 90 -6.37 15.31 4.54
N SER A 91 -5.80 16.49 4.85
CA SER A 91 -4.35 16.61 4.98
C SER A 91 -3.82 15.79 6.16
N LEU A 92 -2.66 15.14 5.97
CA LEU A 92 -1.99 14.39 7.04
C LEU A 92 -1.75 15.27 8.27
N LYS A 93 -1.42 16.56 8.07
CA LYS A 93 -1.27 17.55 9.15
C LYS A 93 -2.55 17.75 9.96
N SER A 94 -3.72 17.68 9.31
CA SER A 94 -5.03 17.81 9.98
C SER A 94 -5.35 16.56 10.79
N VAL A 95 -5.23 15.37 10.18
CA VAL A 95 -5.60 14.11 10.84
C VAL A 95 -4.64 13.73 11.95
N SER A 96 -3.36 14.11 11.84
CA SER A 96 -2.35 13.85 12.88
C SER A 96 -2.62 14.57 14.22
N ARG A 97 -3.53 15.53 14.23
CA ARG A 97 -3.96 16.25 15.44
C ARG A 97 -5.19 15.63 16.11
N THR A 98 -5.77 14.61 15.52
CA THR A 98 -6.96 13.94 16.07
C THR A 98 -6.57 12.94 17.17
N LYS A 99 -7.51 12.67 18.09
CA LYS A 99 -7.31 11.67 19.15
C LYS A 99 -7.14 10.25 18.58
N MET A 100 -7.68 9.97 17.41
CA MET A 100 -7.57 8.66 16.77
C MET A 100 -6.18 8.42 16.13
N TRP A 101 -5.44 9.47 15.78
CA TRP A 101 -4.15 9.33 15.13
C TRP A 101 -3.14 8.46 15.90
N PRO A 102 -2.91 8.69 17.21
CA PRO A 102 -2.04 7.81 18.00
C PRO A 102 -2.52 6.35 18.02
N VAL A 103 -3.84 6.11 18.01
CA VAL A 103 -4.41 4.76 17.95
C VAL A 103 -4.04 4.09 16.62
N ILE A 104 -4.21 4.79 15.48
CA ILE A 104 -3.84 4.27 14.16
C ILE A 104 -2.33 3.95 14.09
N GLN A 105 -1.50 4.76 14.73
CA GLN A 105 -0.05 4.56 14.74
C GLN A 105 0.40 3.40 15.64
N ALA A 106 -0.21 3.23 16.81
CA ALA A 106 0.24 2.29 17.82
C ALA A 106 -0.61 1.00 17.90
N ARG A 107 -1.91 1.09 17.59
CA ARG A 107 -2.88 0.00 17.70
C ARG A 107 -3.87 0.01 16.53
N PRO A 108 -3.41 -0.14 15.27
CA PRO A 108 -4.28 -0.13 14.09
C PRO A 108 -5.39 -1.18 14.14
N SER A 109 -5.24 -2.26 14.91
CA SER A 109 -6.29 -3.27 15.12
C SER A 109 -7.55 -2.70 15.81
N LEU A 110 -7.42 -1.59 16.53
CA LEU A 110 -8.52 -0.89 17.20
C LEU A 110 -8.99 0.36 16.43
N ALA A 111 -8.33 0.68 15.31
CA ALA A 111 -8.66 1.86 14.53
C ALA A 111 -9.96 1.66 13.75
N SER A 112 -10.85 2.64 13.86
CA SER A 112 -12.07 2.74 13.07
C SER A 112 -12.17 4.16 12.51
N PHE A 113 -12.36 4.26 11.20
CA PHE A 113 -12.52 5.56 10.56
C PHE A 113 -14.01 5.98 10.59
N PRO A 114 -14.32 7.24 10.93
CA PRO A 114 -15.71 7.70 10.96
C PRO A 114 -16.36 7.56 9.58
N ASP A 115 -17.46 6.83 9.52
CA ASP A 115 -18.19 6.49 8.27
C ASP A 115 -17.32 5.73 7.24
N GLY A 116 -16.28 5.04 7.71
CA GLY A 116 -15.37 4.23 6.91
C GLY A 116 -15.22 2.82 7.45
N GLU A 117 -14.21 2.11 6.96
CA GLU A 117 -13.92 0.75 7.42
C GLU A 117 -12.88 0.74 8.55
N THR A 118 -12.70 -0.39 9.21
CA THR A 118 -11.56 -0.63 10.11
C THR A 118 -10.37 -1.19 9.31
N ILE A 119 -9.14 -1.01 9.81
CA ILE A 119 -7.97 -1.66 9.20
C ILE A 119 -8.13 -3.19 9.18
N ARG A 120 -8.80 -3.75 10.19
CA ARG A 120 -9.09 -5.19 10.27
C ARG A 120 -10.02 -5.65 9.14
N HIS A 121 -11.07 -4.89 8.83
CA HIS A 121 -11.96 -5.20 7.70
C HIS A 121 -11.21 -5.13 6.37
N ALA A 122 -10.38 -4.10 6.17
CA ALA A 122 -9.55 -3.99 4.97
C ALA A 122 -8.59 -5.19 4.83
N GLN A 123 -7.99 -5.66 5.93
CA GLN A 123 -7.12 -6.83 5.93
C GLN A 123 -7.88 -8.10 5.51
N VAL A 124 -9.03 -8.37 6.12
CA VAL A 124 -9.84 -9.57 5.81
C VAL A 124 -10.28 -9.54 4.36
N ARG A 125 -10.89 -8.44 3.91
CA ARG A 125 -11.35 -8.25 2.52
C ARG A 125 -10.23 -8.49 1.50
N ALA A 126 -9.04 -7.96 1.78
CA ALA A 126 -7.90 -8.11 0.89
C ALA A 126 -7.34 -9.54 0.92
N ALA A 127 -7.31 -10.20 2.08
CA ALA A 127 -6.87 -11.58 2.21
C ALA A 127 -7.83 -12.52 1.46
N ASP A 128 -9.14 -12.38 1.63
CA ASP A 128 -10.14 -13.18 0.91
C ASP A 128 -9.97 -13.04 -0.60
N ALA A 129 -9.79 -11.82 -1.09
CA ALA A 129 -9.54 -11.59 -2.51
C ALA A 129 -8.25 -12.28 -2.99
N VAL A 130 -7.17 -12.17 -2.25
CA VAL A 130 -5.90 -12.83 -2.61
C VAL A 130 -6.04 -14.34 -2.61
N GLU A 131 -6.72 -14.94 -1.63
CA GLU A 131 -6.98 -16.39 -1.61
C GLU A 131 -7.77 -16.84 -2.84
N GLU A 132 -8.75 -16.05 -3.28
CA GLU A 132 -9.49 -16.31 -4.52
C GLU A 132 -8.57 -16.24 -5.75
N LEU A 133 -7.71 -15.23 -5.86
CA LEU A 133 -6.75 -15.11 -6.94
C LEU A 133 -5.76 -16.29 -6.96
N VAL A 134 -5.26 -16.71 -5.80
CA VAL A 134 -4.37 -17.87 -5.67
C VAL A 134 -5.09 -19.16 -6.07
N GLY A 135 -6.36 -19.28 -5.71
CA GLY A 135 -7.21 -20.41 -6.12
C GLY A 135 -7.38 -20.52 -7.63
N ARG A 136 -7.57 -19.39 -8.32
CA ARG A 136 -7.69 -19.30 -9.79
C ARG A 136 -6.37 -19.56 -10.52
N HIS A 137 -5.23 -19.21 -9.89
CA HIS A 137 -3.89 -19.28 -10.50
C HIS A 137 -2.95 -20.19 -9.69
N ARG A 138 -3.31 -21.47 -9.53
CA ARG A 138 -2.59 -22.44 -8.70
C ARG A 138 -1.11 -22.65 -9.05
N ARG A 139 -0.66 -22.18 -10.20
CA ARG A 139 0.74 -22.16 -10.65
C ARG A 139 0.96 -20.97 -11.53
N GLY A 140 1.96 -20.17 -11.23
CA GLY A 140 2.33 -19.03 -12.06
C GLY A 140 2.59 -17.75 -11.26
N VAL A 141 2.81 -16.69 -12.00
CA VAL A 141 3.05 -15.35 -11.47
C VAL A 141 1.81 -14.50 -11.68
N VAL A 142 1.31 -13.89 -10.62
CA VAL A 142 0.15 -12.99 -10.64
C VAL A 142 0.57 -11.64 -10.06
N VAL A 143 0.19 -10.56 -10.73
CA VAL A 143 0.38 -9.20 -10.25
C VAL A 143 -0.92 -8.70 -9.63
N ALA A 144 -0.85 -8.04 -8.49
CA ALA A 144 -1.97 -7.36 -7.84
C ALA A 144 -1.56 -5.93 -7.47
N VAL A 145 -2.10 -4.96 -8.20
CA VAL A 145 -1.84 -3.53 -7.97
C VAL A 145 -2.81 -3.00 -6.92
N SER A 146 -2.27 -2.41 -5.85
CA SER A 146 -3.04 -1.95 -4.71
C SER A 146 -2.38 -0.74 -4.03
N HIS A 147 -2.59 -0.56 -2.75
CA HIS A 147 -2.27 0.61 -1.94
C HIS A 147 -1.39 0.23 -0.75
N ALA A 148 -0.74 1.23 -0.14
CA ALA A 148 0.23 1.00 0.92
C ALA A 148 -0.37 0.26 2.12
N ASP A 149 -1.50 0.72 2.64
CA ASP A 149 -2.07 0.14 3.86
C ASP A 149 -2.63 -1.26 3.62
N VAL A 150 -3.19 -1.52 2.43
CA VAL A 150 -3.65 -2.85 2.04
C VAL A 150 -2.47 -3.83 1.90
N ILE A 151 -1.39 -3.43 1.24
CA ILE A 151 -0.20 -4.27 1.10
C ILE A 151 0.43 -4.57 2.46
N LYS A 152 0.56 -3.57 3.35
CA LYS A 152 1.05 -3.76 4.72
C LYS A 152 0.16 -4.73 5.50
N ALA A 153 -1.16 -4.60 5.38
CA ALA A 153 -2.13 -5.47 6.03
C ALA A 153 -2.04 -6.92 5.53
N LEU A 154 -1.88 -7.13 4.21
CA LEU A 154 -1.66 -8.45 3.60
C LEU A 154 -0.34 -9.08 4.06
N VAL A 155 0.75 -8.33 4.09
CA VAL A 155 2.05 -8.82 4.59
C VAL A 155 1.93 -9.22 6.06
N ALA A 156 1.28 -8.40 6.89
CA ALA A 156 1.05 -8.74 8.29
C ALA A 156 0.22 -10.03 8.43
N PHE A 157 -0.83 -10.20 7.63
CA PHE A 157 -1.67 -11.41 7.62
C PHE A 157 -0.86 -12.66 7.27
N TYR A 158 -0.17 -12.67 6.12
CA TYR A 158 0.55 -13.84 5.63
C TYR A 158 1.80 -14.21 6.45
N LEU A 159 2.39 -13.24 7.15
CA LEU A 159 3.52 -13.48 8.04
C LEU A 159 3.11 -13.71 9.50
N SER A 160 1.81 -13.77 9.79
CA SER A 160 1.29 -13.91 11.15
C SER A 160 1.81 -12.80 12.10
N LEU A 161 2.07 -11.62 11.57
CA LEU A 161 2.42 -10.45 12.37
C LEU A 161 1.14 -9.90 13.01
N PRO A 162 1.20 -9.48 14.28
CA PRO A 162 0.08 -8.74 14.87
C PRO A 162 -0.26 -7.53 13.99
N LEU A 163 -1.55 -7.28 13.75
CA LEU A 163 -1.97 -6.12 12.94
C LEU A 163 -1.42 -4.81 13.51
N ASP A 164 -1.17 -4.74 14.81
CA ASP A 164 -0.55 -3.59 15.47
C ASP A 164 0.93 -3.36 15.11
N ALA A 165 1.54 -4.32 14.40
CA ALA A 165 2.89 -4.14 13.85
C ALA A 165 2.89 -3.55 12.41
N PHE A 166 1.73 -3.42 11.78
CA PHE A 166 1.62 -3.06 10.36
C PHE A 166 2.23 -1.67 10.04
N GLN A 167 2.20 -0.73 10.96
CA GLN A 167 2.83 0.59 10.78
C GLN A 167 4.37 0.56 10.82
N ARG A 168 4.97 -0.57 11.19
CA ARG A 168 6.42 -0.81 11.10
C ARG A 168 6.86 -1.20 9.70
N LEU A 169 5.91 -1.55 8.83
CA LEU A 169 6.16 -1.86 7.44
C LEU A 169 6.11 -0.57 6.61
N HIS A 170 7.07 -0.40 5.72
CA HIS A 170 7.10 0.71 4.77
C HIS A 170 6.94 0.18 3.35
N VAL A 171 6.05 0.80 2.57
CA VAL A 171 5.80 0.40 1.18
C VAL A 171 5.86 1.67 0.34
N THR A 172 6.89 1.78 -0.50
CA THR A 172 7.11 2.94 -1.39
C THR A 172 6.22 2.88 -2.63
N PRO A 173 5.87 4.01 -3.26
CA PRO A 173 5.13 4.00 -4.52
C PRO A 173 5.85 3.19 -5.61
N ALA A 174 5.09 2.40 -6.37
CA ALA A 174 5.55 1.47 -7.41
C ALA A 174 6.53 0.39 -6.93
N SER A 175 6.69 0.19 -5.62
CA SER A 175 7.46 -0.95 -5.10
C SER A 175 6.73 -2.27 -5.33
N VAL A 176 7.53 -3.34 -5.40
CA VAL A 176 7.05 -4.72 -5.57
C VAL A 176 7.34 -5.52 -4.31
N THR A 177 6.29 -6.11 -3.73
CA THR A 177 6.39 -7.08 -2.64
C THR A 177 6.01 -8.45 -3.18
N VAL A 178 6.83 -9.46 -2.95
CA VAL A 178 6.67 -10.81 -3.53
C VAL A 178 6.35 -11.81 -2.44
N LEU A 179 5.17 -12.41 -2.54
CA LEU A 179 4.72 -13.52 -1.71
C LEU A 179 4.67 -14.81 -2.54
N SER A 180 5.16 -15.90 -1.96
CA SER A 180 4.98 -17.24 -2.49
C SER A 180 3.88 -17.93 -1.68
N LEU A 181 2.77 -18.26 -2.36
CA LEU A 181 1.56 -18.79 -1.75
C LEU A 181 1.22 -20.16 -2.35
N SER A 182 0.79 -21.10 -1.51
CA SER A 182 0.27 -22.39 -1.98
C SER A 182 -0.88 -22.85 -1.09
N PRO A 183 -1.96 -23.41 -1.67
CA PRO A 183 -3.06 -23.94 -0.87
C PRO A 183 -2.54 -24.94 0.16
N GLY A 184 -2.84 -24.72 1.44
CA GLY A 184 -2.38 -25.56 2.56
C GLY A 184 -0.87 -25.51 2.83
N GLY A 185 -0.10 -24.69 2.09
CA GLY A 185 1.33 -24.47 2.30
C GLY A 185 1.64 -23.28 3.19
N ARG A 186 2.92 -23.16 3.58
CA ARG A 186 3.38 -22.01 4.37
C ARG A 186 3.58 -20.80 3.45
N PRO A 187 2.91 -19.67 3.69
CA PRO A 187 3.20 -18.41 2.99
C PRO A 187 4.65 -17.99 3.23
N THR A 188 5.31 -17.50 2.18
CA THR A 188 6.70 -17.03 2.28
C THR A 188 6.83 -15.65 1.66
N LEU A 189 7.39 -14.70 2.41
CA LEU A 189 7.80 -13.41 1.88
C LEU A 189 9.16 -13.57 1.19
N VAL A 190 9.19 -13.41 -0.12
CA VAL A 190 10.40 -13.57 -0.94
C VAL A 190 11.14 -12.23 -1.09
N ARG A 191 10.38 -11.14 -1.26
CA ARG A 191 10.88 -9.76 -1.33
C ARG A 191 9.87 -8.82 -0.69
N PHE A 192 10.36 -7.76 -0.07
CA PHE A 192 9.52 -6.73 0.50
C PHE A 192 9.97 -5.35 0.06
N ASN A 193 9.02 -4.54 -0.42
CA ASN A 193 9.24 -3.14 -0.79
C ASN A 193 10.41 -2.93 -1.77
N ASP A 194 10.52 -3.79 -2.78
CA ASP A 194 11.56 -3.70 -3.80
C ASP A 194 11.18 -2.61 -4.83
N ASP A 195 11.84 -1.46 -4.77
CA ASP A 195 11.64 -0.33 -5.68
C ASP A 195 12.87 -0.02 -6.56
N GLY A 196 13.84 -0.94 -6.59
CA GLY A 196 15.07 -0.84 -7.38
C GLY A 196 16.31 -0.63 -6.52
N PRO A 197 17.37 -0.04 -7.06
CA PRO A 197 18.64 0.11 -6.35
C PRO A 197 18.48 1.01 -5.11
N LEU A 198 19.22 0.69 -4.03
CA LEU A 198 19.24 1.46 -2.79
C LEU A 198 19.66 2.90 -3.05
N ARG A 199 18.98 3.84 -2.39
CA ARG A 199 19.26 5.28 -2.47
C ARG A 199 19.72 5.79 -1.11
N ALA A 200 20.60 6.79 -1.10
CA ALA A 200 21.09 7.39 0.14
C ALA A 200 19.95 7.91 1.04
N ASP A 201 18.84 8.33 0.44
CA ASP A 201 17.67 8.84 1.16
C ASP A 201 16.86 7.76 1.88
N ASP A 202 16.98 6.48 1.47
CA ASP A 202 16.28 5.35 2.09
C ASP A 202 16.74 5.12 3.55
N PHE A 203 17.92 5.62 3.90
CA PHE A 203 18.52 5.46 5.22
C PHE A 203 18.44 6.72 6.09
N ARG A 204 17.76 7.77 5.63
CA ARG A 204 17.59 8.98 6.44
C ARG A 204 16.49 8.75 7.47
N PRO A 205 16.75 8.99 8.76
CA PRO A 205 15.71 8.92 9.77
C PRO A 205 14.60 9.94 9.45
N PRO A 206 13.33 9.62 9.74
CA PRO A 206 12.25 10.58 9.52
C PRO A 206 12.57 11.89 10.23
N ARG A 207 12.43 13.02 9.53
CA ARG A 207 12.68 14.36 10.10
C ARG A 207 11.82 14.50 11.36
N ARG A 208 12.45 14.55 12.53
CA ARG A 208 11.77 14.90 13.78
C ARG A 208 11.12 16.27 13.56
N ALA A 209 9.81 16.34 13.73
CA ALA A 209 9.11 17.61 13.78
C ALA A 209 9.88 18.52 14.76
N ALA A 210 10.32 19.70 14.28
CA ALA A 210 11.08 20.63 15.10
C ALA A 210 10.31 20.89 16.40
N ARG A 211 10.89 20.50 17.53
CA ARG A 211 10.35 20.83 18.85
C ARG A 211 10.29 22.36 18.91
N ARG A 212 9.11 22.95 18.88
CA ARG A 212 8.95 24.36 19.19
C ARG A 212 9.63 24.60 20.55
N LYS A 213 10.74 25.31 20.55
CA LYS A 213 11.31 25.86 21.78
C LYS A 213 10.21 26.66 22.45
N GLY A 214 9.82 26.24 23.65
CA GLY A 214 8.89 26.98 24.46
C GLY A 214 9.42 28.38 24.66
N MET A 215 8.63 29.38 24.35
CA MET A 215 8.81 30.74 24.82
C MET A 215 8.66 30.69 26.34
N THR A 216 9.77 30.76 27.04
CA THR A 216 9.79 31.11 28.46
C THR A 216 9.21 32.51 28.57
N SER A 217 8.02 32.62 29.15
CA SER A 217 7.52 33.89 29.64
C SER A 217 8.33 34.26 30.88
N GLU A 218 9.36 35.08 30.70
CA GLU A 218 9.97 35.80 31.80
C GLU A 218 8.94 36.79 32.31
N GLY A 219 8.75 36.72 33.64
CA GLY A 219 7.87 37.59 34.39
C GLY A 219 8.29 39.04 34.33
N LYS A 220 7.33 39.92 34.47
CA LYS A 220 7.51 41.23 35.06
C LYS A 220 6.53 41.41 36.21
N ARG A 221 7.12 41.70 37.32
CA ARG A 221 6.74 42.30 38.58
C ARG A 221 5.39 43.00 38.61
#